data_46da437000186ec8028fada62093158d
#
_entry.id   46da437000186ec8028fada62093158d
#
_cell.length_a   1.000
_cell.length_b   1.000
_cell.length_c   1.000
_cell.angle_alpha   90.00
_cell.angle_beta   90.00
_cell.angle_gamma   90.00
#
_symmetry.space_group_name_H-M   'P 1'
#
loop_
_entity.id
_entity.type
_entity.pdbx_description
1 polymer ?
#
loop_
_entity_poly.entity_id
_entity_poly.type
_entity_poly.pdbx_seq_one_letter_code
_entity_poly.pdbx_strand_id
1 'polypeptide(L)'
;MIEREAQRLLIKVPMVMANARDLLEAGRSALQPGEQIFDLGQVATADSSAIAVMLGWLRVADRSRSTVRFAHVPPGMRSLAELYGVTELLPLV
;
A
#
# COMPACT_ATOMS: atom_id res chain seq x y z
N MET A 1 -8.33 -5.54 -8.62
CA MET A 1 -7.29 -5.40 -7.59
C MET A 1 -7.57 -4.28 -6.60
N ILE A 2 -7.81 -3.10 -7.11
CA ILE A 2 -8.02 -1.93 -6.27
C ILE A 2 -9.38 -1.33 -6.59
N GLU A 3 -10.15 -1.05 -5.55
CA GLU A 3 -11.44 -0.41 -5.69
C GLU A 3 -11.38 0.96 -5.02
N ARG A 4 -11.83 1.99 -5.75
CA ARG A 4 -11.82 3.34 -5.20
C ARG A 4 -13.16 3.65 -4.54
N GLU A 5 -13.11 4.18 -3.31
CA GLU A 5 -14.25 4.76 -2.62
C GLU A 5 -13.81 6.13 -2.10
N ALA A 6 -14.17 7.17 -2.82
CA ALA A 6 -13.73 8.53 -2.53
C ALA A 6 -12.20 8.59 -2.49
N GLN A 7 -11.61 8.94 -1.34
CA GLN A 7 -10.15 9.03 -1.18
C GLN A 7 -9.52 7.69 -0.78
N ARG A 8 -10.32 6.65 -0.57
CA ARG A 8 -9.81 5.34 -0.17
C ARG A 8 -9.60 4.45 -1.38
N LEU A 9 -8.49 3.76 -1.35
CA LEU A 9 -8.14 2.75 -2.35
C LEU A 9 -8.15 1.41 -1.63
N LEU A 10 -9.18 0.62 -1.84
CA LEU A 10 -9.35 -0.67 -1.17
C LEU A 10 -8.59 -1.74 -1.92
N ILE A 11 -7.62 -2.36 -1.25
CA ILE A 11 -6.85 -3.45 -1.84
C ILE A 11 -7.60 -4.76 -1.60
N LYS A 12 -8.03 -5.40 -2.70
CA LYS A 12 -8.92 -6.56 -2.63
C LYS A 12 -8.25 -7.87 -3.00
N VAL A 13 -6.94 -7.89 -3.06
CA VAL A 13 -6.16 -9.07 -3.46
C VAL A 13 -5.04 -9.30 -2.46
N PRO A 14 -4.47 -10.52 -2.42
CA PRO A 14 -3.26 -10.73 -1.61
C PRO A 14 -2.12 -9.82 -2.06
N MET A 15 -1.22 -9.51 -1.16
CA MET A 15 -0.04 -8.71 -1.47
C MET A 15 1.18 -9.62 -1.36
N VAL A 16 1.44 -10.34 -2.44
CA VAL A 16 2.47 -11.36 -2.51
C VAL A 16 3.33 -11.17 -3.74
N MET A 17 4.45 -11.88 -3.78
CA MET A 17 5.41 -11.75 -4.87
C MET A 17 4.77 -11.99 -6.24
N ALA A 18 3.86 -12.94 -6.33
CA ALA A 18 3.25 -13.32 -7.60
C ALA A 18 2.50 -12.17 -8.28
N ASN A 19 1.95 -11.23 -7.51
CA ASN A 19 1.20 -10.11 -8.07
C ASN A 19 1.77 -8.73 -7.72
N ALA A 20 2.98 -8.69 -7.16
CA ALA A 20 3.55 -7.44 -6.67
C ALA A 20 3.69 -6.38 -7.76
N ARG A 21 4.19 -6.76 -8.93
CA ARG A 21 4.37 -5.81 -10.03
C ARG A 21 3.04 -5.23 -10.49
N ASP A 22 2.05 -6.10 -10.69
CA ASP A 22 0.74 -5.67 -11.18
C ASP A 22 0.05 -4.78 -10.15
N LEU A 23 0.21 -5.12 -8.87
CA LEU A 23 -0.38 -4.35 -7.79
C LEU A 23 0.27 -2.97 -7.66
N LEU A 24 1.59 -2.91 -7.78
CA LEU A 24 2.31 -1.64 -7.78
C LEU A 24 1.81 -0.74 -8.90
N GLU A 25 1.67 -1.29 -10.10
CA GLU A 25 1.19 -0.56 -11.27
C GLU A 25 -0.26 -0.11 -11.10
N ALA A 26 -1.11 -0.98 -10.54
CA ALA A 26 -2.51 -0.64 -10.29
C ALA A 26 -2.63 0.54 -9.32
N GLY A 27 -1.83 0.54 -8.26
CA GLY A 27 -1.82 1.65 -7.31
C GLY A 27 -1.30 2.93 -7.95
N ARG A 28 -0.25 2.81 -8.74
CA ARG A 28 0.30 3.96 -9.45
C ARG A 28 -0.75 4.62 -10.33
N SER A 29 -1.50 3.81 -11.07
CA SER A 29 -2.53 4.33 -11.97
C SER A 29 -3.73 4.91 -11.22
N ALA A 30 -3.97 4.45 -10.01
CA ALA A 30 -5.12 4.90 -9.21
C ALA A 30 -4.85 6.19 -8.43
N LEU A 31 -3.59 6.55 -8.21
CA LEU A 31 -3.25 7.73 -7.42
C LEU A 31 -3.70 9.02 -8.10
N GLN A 32 -4.28 9.90 -7.29
CA GLN A 32 -4.73 11.22 -7.70
C GLN A 32 -4.10 12.26 -6.78
N PRO A 33 -3.96 13.51 -7.22
CA PRO A 33 -3.45 14.57 -6.34
C PRO A 33 -4.28 14.68 -5.08
N GLY A 34 -3.63 15.05 -3.98
CA GLY A 34 -4.27 15.21 -2.69
C GLY A 34 -4.09 14.00 -1.79
N GLU A 35 -4.89 13.94 -0.73
CA GLU A 35 -4.78 12.87 0.24
C GLU A 35 -5.42 11.59 -0.27
N GLN A 36 -4.68 10.49 -0.21
CA GLN A 36 -5.13 9.17 -0.65
C GLN A 36 -4.82 8.16 0.44
N ILE A 37 -5.78 7.29 0.73
CA ILE A 37 -5.63 6.28 1.77
C ILE A 37 -5.72 4.89 1.13
N PHE A 38 -4.63 4.13 1.22
CA PHE A 38 -4.68 2.70 0.86
C PHE A 38 -5.20 1.92 2.05
N ASP A 39 -6.34 1.30 1.89
CA ASP A 39 -6.97 0.49 2.94
C ASP A 39 -6.58 -0.97 2.71
N LEU A 40 -5.84 -1.54 3.65
CA LEU A 40 -5.30 -2.89 3.56
C LEU A 40 -6.09 -3.88 4.42
N GLY A 41 -7.26 -3.47 4.91
CA GLY A 41 -8.05 -4.29 5.81
C GLY A 41 -8.57 -5.59 5.20
N GLN A 42 -8.64 -5.67 3.88
CA GLN A 42 -9.11 -6.87 3.18
C GLN A 42 -7.97 -7.72 2.63
N VAL A 43 -6.73 -7.38 2.92
CA VAL A 43 -5.58 -8.17 2.50
C VAL A 43 -5.44 -9.38 3.45
N ALA A 44 -5.80 -10.55 2.94
CA ALA A 44 -5.80 -11.77 3.75
C ALA A 44 -4.41 -12.42 3.84
N THR A 45 -3.60 -12.27 2.79
CA THR A 45 -2.28 -12.90 2.71
C THR A 45 -1.27 -11.88 2.19
N ALA A 46 -0.12 -11.83 2.83
CA ALA A 46 0.96 -10.94 2.42
C ALA A 46 2.30 -11.59 2.72
N ASP A 47 3.29 -11.29 1.88
CA ASP A 47 4.68 -11.65 2.15
C ASP A 47 5.53 -10.37 2.13
N SER A 48 6.85 -10.52 2.16
CA SER A 48 7.74 -9.35 2.20
C SER A 48 7.60 -8.44 0.98
N SER A 49 7.07 -8.95 -0.13
CA SER A 49 6.81 -8.13 -1.32
C SER A 49 5.80 -7.01 -1.03
N ALA A 50 4.91 -7.22 -0.07
CA ALA A 50 3.92 -6.21 0.32
C ALA A 50 4.61 -4.94 0.80
N ILE A 51 5.68 -5.07 1.57
CA ILE A 51 6.41 -3.91 2.06
C ILE A 51 7.05 -3.15 0.90
N ALA A 52 7.63 -3.88 -0.05
CA ALA A 52 8.22 -3.26 -1.23
C ALA A 52 7.18 -2.51 -2.06
N VAL A 53 5.98 -3.06 -2.21
CA VAL A 53 4.90 -2.41 -2.93
C VAL A 53 4.46 -1.13 -2.21
N MET A 54 4.30 -1.18 -0.90
CA MET A 54 3.92 0.00 -0.12
C MET A 54 4.95 1.11 -0.27
N LEU A 55 6.23 0.78 -0.16
CA LEU A 55 7.30 1.76 -0.34
C LEU A 55 7.33 2.30 -1.78
N GLY A 56 7.05 1.45 -2.75
CA GLY A 56 6.94 1.86 -4.14
C GLY A 56 5.81 2.86 -4.37
N TRP A 57 4.67 2.63 -3.76
CA TRP A 57 3.54 3.56 -3.84
C TRP A 57 3.89 4.92 -3.22
N LEU A 58 4.62 4.93 -2.10
CA LEU A 58 5.06 6.19 -1.50
C LEU A 58 5.99 6.97 -2.43
N ARG A 59 6.86 6.27 -3.13
CA ARG A 59 7.76 6.89 -4.10
C ARG A 59 7.00 7.54 -5.25
N VAL A 60 5.98 6.82 -5.75
CA VAL A 60 5.14 7.33 -6.84
C VAL A 60 4.29 8.50 -6.35
N ALA A 61 3.83 8.46 -5.11
CA ALA A 61 3.01 9.51 -4.53
C ALA A 61 3.69 10.87 -4.58
N ASP A 62 4.99 10.91 -4.31
CA ASP A 62 5.77 12.15 -4.37
C ASP A 62 5.68 12.79 -5.76
N ARG A 63 5.71 11.97 -6.80
CA ARG A 63 5.65 12.47 -8.19
C ARG A 63 4.24 12.84 -8.61
N SER A 64 3.24 12.27 -7.98
CA SER A 64 1.83 12.45 -8.32
C SER A 64 1.16 13.55 -7.51
N ARG A 65 1.91 14.23 -6.65
CA ARG A 65 1.38 15.23 -5.71
C ARG A 65 0.31 14.64 -4.80
N SER A 66 0.46 13.36 -4.48
CA SER A 66 -0.42 12.64 -3.58
C SER A 66 0.21 12.57 -2.20
N THR A 67 -0.61 12.64 -1.17
CA THR A 67 -0.19 12.32 0.19
C THR A 67 -0.81 10.98 0.54
N VAL A 68 0.01 9.94 0.67
CA VAL A 68 -0.46 8.58 0.88
C VAL A 68 -0.36 8.19 2.34
N ARG A 69 -1.43 7.56 2.84
CA ARG A 69 -1.45 6.91 4.14
C ARG A 69 -1.99 5.50 3.99
N PHE A 70 -1.64 4.63 4.93
CA PHE A 70 -2.10 3.25 4.94
C PHE A 70 -3.00 3.01 6.14
N ALA A 71 -4.20 2.49 5.88
CA ALA A 71 -5.18 2.19 6.92
C ALA A 71 -5.35 0.69 7.07
N HIS A 72 -5.66 0.26 8.29
CA HIS A 72 -5.99 -1.13 8.61
C HIS A 72 -4.91 -2.13 8.18
N VAL A 73 -3.65 -1.77 8.39
CA VAL A 73 -2.53 -2.64 8.04
C VAL A 73 -2.58 -3.90 8.90
N PRO A 74 -2.66 -5.10 8.29
CA PRO A 74 -2.72 -6.34 9.05
C PRO A 74 -1.50 -6.54 9.96
N PRO A 75 -1.68 -7.18 11.12
CA PRO A 75 -0.58 -7.38 12.07
C PRO A 75 0.65 -8.05 11.47
N GLY A 76 0.45 -9.02 10.58
CA GLY A 76 1.57 -9.70 9.91
C GLY A 76 2.41 -8.74 9.07
N MET A 77 1.78 -7.80 8.41
CA MET A 77 2.50 -6.79 7.61
C MET A 77 3.23 -5.80 8.52
N ARG A 78 2.62 -5.44 9.65
CA ARG A 78 3.30 -4.58 10.63
C ARG A 78 4.54 -5.27 11.19
N SER A 79 4.44 -6.57 11.46
CA SER A 79 5.58 -7.35 11.94
C SER A 79 6.71 -7.39 10.91
N LEU A 80 6.36 -7.57 9.64
CA LEU A 80 7.37 -7.54 8.57
C LEU A 80 8.05 -6.17 8.47
N ALA A 81 7.28 -5.11 8.59
CA ALA A 81 7.83 -3.76 8.54
C ALA A 81 8.82 -3.52 9.69
N GLU A 82 8.48 -4.00 10.88
CA GLU A 82 9.39 -3.92 12.03
C GLU A 82 10.66 -4.72 11.79
N LEU A 83 10.51 -5.94 11.28
CA LEU A 83 11.65 -6.82 11.01
C LEU A 83 12.64 -6.18 10.04
N TYR A 84 12.12 -5.48 9.04
CA TYR A 84 12.97 -4.80 8.05
C TYR A 84 13.38 -3.38 8.44
N GLY A 85 12.94 -2.92 9.61
CA GLY A 85 13.31 -1.60 10.12
C GLY A 85 12.73 -0.44 9.31
N VAL A 86 11.58 -0.62 8.68
CA VAL A 86 10.98 0.41 7.84
C VAL A 86 9.66 0.97 8.36
N THR A 87 9.28 0.59 9.58
CA THR A 87 8.01 1.06 10.16
C THR A 87 7.90 2.59 10.15
N GLU A 88 8.99 3.28 10.42
CA GLU A 88 9.01 4.74 10.45
C GLU A 88 8.79 5.37 9.09
N LEU A 89 9.01 4.63 8.01
CA LEU A 89 8.82 5.13 6.66
C LEU A 89 7.37 5.02 6.20
N LEU A 90 6.55 4.27 6.93
CA LEU A 90 5.16 3.98 6.53
C LEU A 90 4.20 4.91 7.26
N PRO A 91 3.55 5.85 6.56
CA PRO A 91 2.54 6.72 7.17
C PRO A 91 1.27 5.93 7.44
N LEU A 92 1.12 5.48 8.67
CA LEU A 92 -0.03 4.69 9.10
C LEU A 92 -1.12 5.59 9.67
N VAL A 93 -2.36 5.18 9.43
CA VAL A 93 -3.52 5.85 9.99
C VAL A 93 -3.95 5.17 11.29
#